data_8c8c92f172f91d4245dc19bb03a30afc
#
_entry.id   8c8c92f172f91d4245dc19bb03a30afc
#
_cell.length_a   1.000
_cell.length_b   1.000
_cell.length_c   1.000
_cell.angle_alpha   90.00
_cell.angle_beta   90.00
_cell.angle_gamma   90.00
#
_symmetry.space_group_name_H-M   'P 1'
#
loop_
_entity.id
_entity.type
_entity.pdbx_description
1 polymer ?
#
loop_
_entity_poly.entity_id
_entity_poly.type
_entity_poly.pdbx_seq_one_letter_code
_entity_poly.pdbx_strand_id
1 'polypeptide(L)'
;MQKGEITVFLSLILALFTGLICVLIESARLQLIRMNVEGVMDAGLNSCFGEYDQELYKRYDLLFIDSSYRGECSAGIDNVARHLSQYIVANTDYSDAGVTAEWYRETVGDSRAEGYVFASDEDGAVLKMQAAGYIEKYGEMKYINDISVNKGDVESIRGTDLMAEWDAKLIAVSSYGLPLTNPGAIVRGMVMTENEFLQGGDLKSLRTGDLPSKRSLNRGNALSKIKYRDAGDDMFIEYLMQKCGCYTEYKDEQQLTGELEYIIYGMDSDRENMKCIVRRLLELRESDNLRCIRDDAGKMNAAWNKAEEVVIMNMPLEWDMADPHLVGLVRDTIVYAWAYAESAMDVGRLLNKGRCPVNKRSYEVKLSVNDIMGFRSHLNESGGQGITYKDYTGVFLSETDDRIRRKRCMDVIEGNQRCFHNENFRIDGCVDYLEAVVGMSSGYGFSHEIKRDCVYE
;
A
#
# COMPACT_ATOMS: atom_id res chain seq x y z
N MET A 1 -40.46 -84.97 -14.80
CA MET A 1 -39.87 -84.05 -13.74
C MET A 1 -38.80 -83.11 -14.28
N GLN A 2 -37.90 -83.47 -15.17
CA GLN A 2 -36.80 -82.65 -15.64
C GLN A 2 -37.18 -81.32 -16.34
N LYS A 3 -38.33 -81.22 -17.00
CA LYS A 3 -38.76 -79.96 -17.70
C LYS A 3 -39.14 -78.82 -16.74
N GLY A 4 -39.66 -79.15 -15.55
CA GLY A 4 -40.02 -78.08 -14.56
C GLY A 4 -38.82 -77.49 -13.85
N GLU A 5 -37.76 -78.27 -13.59
CA GLU A 5 -36.55 -77.86 -12.95
C GLU A 5 -35.77 -76.85 -13.82
N ILE A 6 -35.71 -77.05 -15.13
CA ILE A 6 -35.05 -76.23 -16.10
C ILE A 6 -35.77 -74.82 -16.16
N THR A 7 -37.12 -74.81 -16.13
CA THR A 7 -37.90 -73.60 -16.17
C THR A 7 -37.69 -72.76 -14.90
N VAL A 8 -37.66 -73.37 -13.73
CA VAL A 8 -37.34 -72.66 -12.46
C VAL A 8 -35.93 -72.16 -12.47
N PHE A 9 -34.94 -72.91 -12.93
CA PHE A 9 -33.55 -72.47 -13.04
C PHE A 9 -33.44 -71.23 -14.01
N LEU A 10 -34.08 -71.34 -15.17
CA LEU A 10 -34.05 -70.24 -16.16
C LEU A 10 -34.74 -68.98 -15.65
N SER A 11 -35.84 -69.06 -14.90
CA SER A 11 -36.52 -67.92 -14.29
C SER A 11 -35.71 -67.29 -13.21
N LEU A 12 -34.95 -68.05 -12.40
CA LEU A 12 -34.02 -67.54 -11.41
C LEU A 12 -32.82 -66.77 -12.04
N ILE A 13 -32.25 -67.34 -13.10
CA ILE A 13 -31.16 -66.70 -13.85
C ILE A 13 -31.68 -65.38 -14.46
N LEU A 14 -32.88 -65.41 -15.08
CA LEU A 14 -33.47 -64.19 -15.66
C LEU A 14 -33.73 -63.11 -14.60
N ALA A 15 -34.24 -63.49 -13.43
CA ALA A 15 -34.44 -62.55 -12.31
C ALA A 15 -33.14 -61.95 -11.83
N LEU A 16 -32.08 -62.78 -11.76
CA LEU A 16 -30.74 -62.30 -11.35
C LEU A 16 -30.13 -61.35 -12.38
N PHE A 17 -30.22 -61.65 -13.67
CA PHE A 17 -29.79 -60.74 -14.75
C PHE A 17 -30.58 -59.46 -14.78
N THR A 18 -31.90 -59.50 -14.60
CA THR A 18 -32.76 -58.31 -14.53
C THR A 18 -32.36 -57.44 -13.34
N GLY A 19 -32.14 -58.04 -12.16
CA GLY A 19 -31.62 -57.35 -10.98
C GLY A 19 -30.28 -56.67 -11.23
N LEU A 20 -29.33 -57.40 -11.88
CA LEU A 20 -28.02 -56.83 -12.22
C LEU A 20 -28.15 -55.63 -13.18
N ILE A 21 -28.99 -55.76 -14.22
CA ILE A 21 -29.25 -54.66 -15.17
C ILE A 21 -29.84 -53.43 -14.46
N CYS A 22 -30.80 -53.60 -13.55
CA CYS A 22 -31.37 -52.53 -12.78
C CYS A 22 -30.35 -51.80 -11.92
N VAL A 23 -29.44 -52.54 -11.26
CA VAL A 23 -28.34 -51.93 -10.46
C VAL A 23 -27.37 -51.16 -11.36
N LEU A 24 -27.03 -51.69 -12.53
CA LEU A 24 -26.14 -50.99 -13.47
C LEU A 24 -26.78 -49.69 -13.99
N ILE A 25 -28.08 -49.70 -14.34
CA ILE A 25 -28.82 -48.55 -14.79
C ILE A 25 -28.87 -47.47 -13.67
N GLU A 26 -29.18 -47.88 -12.43
CA GLU A 26 -29.23 -46.93 -11.30
C GLU A 26 -27.85 -46.38 -10.99
N SER A 27 -26.78 -47.17 -11.03
CA SER A 27 -25.41 -46.72 -10.86
C SER A 27 -25.02 -45.68 -11.93
N ALA A 28 -25.35 -45.93 -13.20
CA ALA A 28 -25.10 -45.02 -14.29
C ALA A 28 -25.89 -43.69 -14.12
N ARG A 29 -27.16 -43.79 -13.68
CA ARG A 29 -27.99 -42.65 -13.38
C ARG A 29 -27.37 -41.80 -12.28
N LEU A 30 -26.98 -42.36 -11.16
CA LEU A 30 -26.36 -41.62 -10.04
C LEU A 30 -25.05 -40.92 -10.46
N GLN A 31 -24.25 -41.57 -11.32
CA GLN A 31 -23.03 -40.93 -11.85
C GLN A 31 -23.33 -39.74 -12.76
N LEU A 32 -24.34 -39.85 -13.64
CA LEU A 32 -24.78 -38.74 -14.49
C LEU A 32 -25.26 -37.54 -13.66
N ILE A 33 -26.06 -37.84 -12.64
CA ILE A 33 -26.56 -36.87 -11.69
C ILE A 33 -25.38 -36.12 -11.01
N ARG A 34 -24.45 -36.88 -10.47
CA ARG A 34 -23.25 -36.32 -9.83
C ARG A 34 -22.49 -35.41 -10.78
N MET A 35 -22.19 -35.88 -12.00
CA MET A 35 -21.49 -35.08 -13.01
C MET A 35 -22.23 -33.79 -13.36
N ASN A 36 -23.56 -33.85 -13.44
CA ASN A 36 -24.37 -32.67 -13.72
C ASN A 36 -24.30 -31.64 -12.58
N VAL A 37 -24.47 -32.08 -11.33
CA VAL A 37 -24.41 -31.18 -10.17
C VAL A 37 -22.98 -30.62 -9.99
N GLU A 38 -21.92 -31.41 -10.25
CA GLU A 38 -20.55 -30.92 -10.30
C GLU A 38 -20.39 -29.81 -11.35
N GLY A 39 -20.90 -29.99 -12.55
CA GLY A 39 -20.86 -28.97 -13.61
C GLY A 39 -21.65 -27.71 -13.27
N VAL A 40 -22.83 -27.87 -12.66
CA VAL A 40 -23.64 -26.72 -12.19
C VAL A 40 -22.94 -25.98 -11.07
N MET A 41 -22.26 -26.69 -10.17
CA MET A 41 -21.51 -26.08 -9.09
C MET A 41 -20.29 -25.31 -9.60
N ASP A 42 -19.54 -25.86 -10.55
CA ASP A 42 -18.42 -25.19 -11.19
C ASP A 42 -18.90 -23.91 -11.94
N ALA A 43 -20.02 -24.00 -12.66
CA ALA A 43 -20.62 -22.86 -13.32
C ALA A 43 -21.10 -21.79 -12.31
N GLY A 44 -21.70 -22.20 -11.21
CA GLY A 44 -22.15 -21.34 -10.13
C GLY A 44 -21.00 -20.60 -9.45
N LEU A 45 -19.91 -21.32 -9.13
CA LEU A 45 -18.71 -20.73 -8.56
C LEU A 45 -18.07 -19.71 -9.52
N ASN A 46 -17.92 -20.07 -10.80
CA ASN A 46 -17.41 -19.14 -11.80
C ASN A 46 -18.29 -17.90 -11.94
N SER A 47 -19.60 -18.04 -11.81
CA SER A 47 -20.53 -16.90 -11.83
C SER A 47 -20.33 -16.01 -10.60
N CYS A 48 -20.20 -16.57 -9.40
CA CYS A 48 -19.91 -15.82 -8.18
C CYS A 48 -18.57 -15.08 -8.27
N PHE A 49 -17.52 -15.71 -8.80
CA PHE A 49 -16.21 -15.08 -8.99
C PHE A 49 -16.24 -14.03 -10.12
N GLY A 50 -17.21 -14.13 -11.03
CA GLY A 50 -17.50 -13.07 -12.01
C GLY A 50 -18.14 -11.81 -11.38
N GLU A 51 -18.66 -11.88 -10.15
CA GLU A 51 -19.23 -10.76 -9.40
C GLU A 51 -18.16 -9.95 -8.60
N TYR A 52 -16.90 -9.98 -9.04
CA TYR A 52 -15.86 -9.20 -8.39
C TYR A 52 -16.19 -7.70 -8.33
N ASP A 53 -15.65 -6.99 -7.34
CA ASP A 53 -15.85 -5.56 -7.20
C ASP A 53 -15.16 -4.80 -8.35
N GLN A 54 -15.97 -4.25 -9.25
CA GLN A 54 -15.48 -3.56 -10.46
C GLN A 54 -14.73 -2.27 -10.16
N GLU A 55 -15.10 -1.54 -9.11
CA GLU A 55 -14.44 -0.28 -8.75
C GLU A 55 -13.10 -0.55 -8.07
N LEU A 56 -13.03 -1.61 -7.26
CA LEU A 56 -11.77 -2.10 -6.70
C LEU A 56 -10.81 -2.55 -7.81
N TYR A 57 -11.32 -3.32 -8.77
CA TYR A 57 -10.52 -3.76 -9.92
C TYR A 57 -10.05 -2.60 -10.79
N LYS A 58 -10.94 -1.68 -11.15
CA LYS A 58 -10.64 -0.53 -12.02
C LYS A 58 -9.53 0.37 -11.45
N ARG A 59 -9.52 0.58 -10.14
CA ARG A 59 -8.54 1.46 -9.49
C ARG A 59 -7.27 0.74 -9.07
N TYR A 60 -7.41 -0.45 -8.50
CA TYR A 60 -6.33 -1.17 -7.83
C TYR A 60 -5.88 -2.43 -8.55
N ASP A 61 -6.58 -2.86 -9.61
CA ASP A 61 -6.37 -4.15 -10.31
C ASP A 61 -6.38 -5.35 -9.35
N LEU A 62 -7.23 -5.28 -8.31
CA LEU A 62 -7.44 -6.34 -7.34
C LEU A 62 -8.78 -7.04 -7.62
N LEU A 63 -8.75 -8.36 -7.64
CA LEU A 63 -9.90 -9.21 -7.91
C LEU A 63 -10.40 -9.85 -6.62
N PHE A 64 -11.45 -9.27 -6.02
CA PHE A 64 -12.11 -9.81 -4.84
C PHE A 64 -13.62 -9.71 -4.98
N ILE A 65 -14.36 -10.66 -4.42
CA ILE A 65 -15.82 -10.55 -4.28
C ILE A 65 -16.09 -9.67 -3.06
N ASP A 66 -16.75 -8.52 -3.24
CA ASP A 66 -17.29 -7.76 -2.11
C ASP A 66 -18.52 -8.48 -1.54
N SER A 67 -18.36 -9.14 -0.39
CA SER A 67 -19.45 -9.89 0.26
C SER A 67 -20.57 -9.01 0.82
N SER A 68 -20.46 -7.68 0.73
CA SER A 68 -21.57 -6.73 1.00
C SER A 68 -22.44 -6.46 -0.21
N TYR A 69 -22.02 -6.91 -1.41
CA TYR A 69 -22.70 -6.68 -2.68
C TYR A 69 -23.09 -5.21 -2.88
N ARG A 70 -22.07 -4.34 -2.86
CA ARG A 70 -22.21 -2.86 -2.97
C ARG A 70 -23.08 -2.24 -1.87
N GLY A 71 -23.08 -2.84 -0.68
CA GLY A 71 -23.78 -2.31 0.49
C GLY A 71 -25.25 -2.72 0.58
N GLU A 72 -25.72 -3.64 -0.26
CA GLU A 72 -27.07 -4.21 -0.14
C GLU A 72 -27.26 -4.98 1.17
N CYS A 73 -26.16 -5.52 1.72
CA CYS A 73 -26.15 -6.25 2.99
C CYS A 73 -24.87 -5.94 3.78
N SER A 74 -24.84 -6.36 5.05
CA SER A 74 -23.60 -6.36 5.83
C SER A 74 -22.62 -7.38 5.26
N ALA A 75 -21.33 -7.02 5.16
CA ALA A 75 -20.30 -7.92 4.64
C ALA A 75 -20.24 -9.24 5.44
N GLY A 76 -20.29 -10.36 4.73
CA GLY A 76 -20.25 -11.69 5.35
C GLY A 76 -20.28 -12.82 4.33
N ILE A 77 -19.57 -13.91 4.62
CA ILE A 77 -19.43 -15.05 3.71
C ILE A 77 -20.79 -15.73 3.36
N ASP A 78 -21.77 -15.65 4.27
CA ASP A 78 -23.10 -16.23 4.04
C ASP A 78 -23.83 -15.57 2.86
N ASN A 79 -23.50 -14.33 2.54
CA ASN A 79 -24.05 -13.64 1.38
C ASN A 79 -23.55 -14.30 0.08
N VAL A 80 -22.25 -14.60 0.02
CA VAL A 80 -21.63 -15.28 -1.13
C VAL A 80 -22.21 -16.69 -1.29
N ALA A 81 -22.37 -17.42 -0.19
CA ALA A 81 -23.02 -18.73 -0.21
C ALA A 81 -24.47 -18.66 -0.70
N ARG A 82 -25.22 -17.61 -0.35
CA ARG A 82 -26.59 -17.37 -0.81
C ARG A 82 -26.65 -17.09 -2.31
N HIS A 83 -25.77 -16.24 -2.84
CA HIS A 83 -25.65 -15.99 -4.28
C HIS A 83 -25.29 -17.26 -5.04
N LEU A 84 -24.34 -18.05 -4.53
CA LEU A 84 -24.00 -19.35 -5.08
C LEU A 84 -25.23 -20.28 -5.13
N SER A 85 -26.01 -20.36 -4.05
CA SER A 85 -27.26 -21.13 -4.03
C SER A 85 -28.23 -20.70 -5.12
N GLN A 86 -28.37 -19.37 -5.35
CA GLN A 86 -29.24 -18.84 -6.41
C GLN A 86 -28.76 -19.28 -7.80
N TYR A 87 -27.45 -19.21 -8.07
CA TYR A 87 -26.89 -19.69 -9.34
C TYR A 87 -27.08 -21.20 -9.54
N ILE A 88 -26.89 -21.98 -8.49
CA ILE A 88 -27.07 -23.43 -8.53
C ILE A 88 -28.55 -23.75 -8.83
N VAL A 89 -29.49 -23.14 -8.10
CA VAL A 89 -30.93 -23.34 -8.32
C VAL A 89 -31.35 -22.93 -9.74
N ALA A 90 -30.89 -21.78 -10.22
CA ALA A 90 -31.20 -21.33 -11.59
C ALA A 90 -30.68 -22.28 -12.67
N ASN A 91 -29.56 -22.96 -12.45
CA ASN A 91 -28.98 -23.91 -13.39
C ASN A 91 -29.50 -25.36 -13.21
N THR A 92 -30.23 -25.65 -12.13
CA THR A 92 -30.86 -26.95 -11.88
C THR A 92 -32.40 -26.95 -12.15
N ASP A 93 -32.97 -25.82 -12.51
CA ASP A 93 -34.37 -25.70 -12.87
C ASP A 93 -34.59 -26.23 -14.30
N TYR A 94 -35.04 -27.47 -14.42
CA TYR A 94 -35.37 -28.14 -15.68
C TYR A 94 -36.88 -28.05 -16.04
N SER A 95 -37.59 -27.07 -15.52
CA SER A 95 -39.05 -26.93 -15.72
C SER A 95 -39.48 -26.92 -17.20
N ASP A 96 -38.61 -26.45 -18.09
CA ASP A 96 -38.86 -26.35 -19.53
C ASP A 96 -38.41 -27.57 -20.36
N ALA A 97 -37.71 -28.55 -19.74
CA ALA A 97 -37.04 -29.63 -20.47
C ALA A 97 -37.91 -30.87 -20.81
N GLY A 98 -39.17 -30.89 -20.45
CA GLY A 98 -40.12 -31.98 -20.80
C GLY A 98 -39.94 -33.29 -20.00
N VAL A 99 -40.62 -34.35 -20.41
CA VAL A 99 -40.78 -35.64 -19.69
C VAL A 99 -39.43 -36.32 -19.31
N THR A 100 -38.35 -36.05 -20.02
CA THR A 100 -37.01 -36.59 -19.73
C THR A 100 -36.39 -36.00 -18.48
N ALA A 101 -36.81 -34.81 -18.04
CA ALA A 101 -36.29 -34.11 -16.86
C ALA A 101 -36.69 -34.82 -15.53
N GLU A 102 -37.82 -35.52 -15.47
CA GLU A 102 -38.25 -36.22 -14.24
C GLU A 102 -37.30 -37.35 -13.83
N TRP A 103 -36.60 -37.94 -14.79
CA TRP A 103 -35.60 -39.01 -14.53
C TRP A 103 -34.34 -38.48 -13.83
N TYR A 104 -34.05 -37.19 -14.00
CA TYR A 104 -32.88 -36.52 -13.42
C TYR A 104 -33.27 -35.61 -12.26
N ARG A 105 -34.54 -35.59 -11.88
CA ARG A 105 -35.03 -34.68 -10.85
C ARG A 105 -34.41 -34.96 -9.51
N GLU A 106 -33.60 -34.03 -9.06
CA GLU A 106 -32.97 -34.02 -7.79
C GLU A 106 -33.44 -32.84 -6.97
N THR A 107 -33.35 -33.01 -5.66
CA THR A 107 -33.44 -31.89 -4.75
C THR A 107 -32.00 -31.47 -4.44
N VAL A 108 -31.61 -30.32 -4.97
CA VAL A 108 -30.34 -29.67 -4.62
C VAL A 108 -30.64 -28.82 -3.39
N GLY A 109 -29.87 -29.04 -2.32
CA GLY A 109 -29.95 -28.26 -1.10
C GLY A 109 -29.23 -26.92 -1.24
N ASP A 110 -29.37 -26.07 -0.24
CA ASP A 110 -28.62 -24.81 -0.16
C ASP A 110 -27.12 -25.08 -0.13
N SER A 111 -26.37 -24.19 -0.79
CA SER A 111 -24.92 -24.16 -0.71
C SER A 111 -24.47 -23.58 0.62
N ARG A 112 -23.37 -24.11 1.14
CA ARG A 112 -22.69 -23.54 2.32
C ARG A 112 -21.20 -23.33 2.03
N ALA A 113 -20.63 -22.26 2.54
CA ALA A 113 -19.21 -22.03 2.52
C ALA A 113 -18.54 -22.85 3.64
N GLU A 114 -17.65 -23.75 3.31
CA GLU A 114 -16.84 -24.51 4.29
C GLU A 114 -15.46 -23.89 4.48
N GLY A 115 -14.84 -23.45 3.39
CA GLY A 115 -13.54 -22.81 3.40
C GLY A 115 -13.59 -21.48 2.66
N TYR A 116 -12.94 -20.48 3.22
CA TYR A 116 -12.85 -19.16 2.59
C TYR A 116 -11.60 -18.43 3.08
N VAL A 117 -11.15 -17.48 2.25
CA VAL A 117 -10.02 -16.60 2.55
C VAL A 117 -10.40 -15.18 2.17
N PHE A 118 -10.06 -14.24 3.04
CA PHE A 118 -10.28 -12.82 2.83
C PHE A 118 -9.00 -12.09 2.40
N ALA A 119 -9.15 -10.98 1.70
CA ALA A 119 -8.05 -10.08 1.33
C ALA A 119 -7.19 -9.64 2.53
N SER A 120 -7.82 -9.53 3.69
CA SER A 120 -7.19 -9.07 4.95
C SER A 120 -6.47 -10.16 5.73
N ASP A 121 -6.56 -11.43 5.33
CA ASP A 121 -5.94 -12.55 6.05
C ASP A 121 -4.41 -12.37 6.14
N GLU A 122 -3.83 -12.84 7.26
CA GLU A 122 -2.43 -12.66 7.62
C GLU A 122 -1.97 -11.20 7.52
N ASP A 123 -2.79 -10.30 8.10
CA ASP A 123 -2.52 -8.85 8.09
C ASP A 123 -2.39 -8.26 6.68
N GLY A 124 -3.22 -8.74 5.72
CA GLY A 124 -3.22 -8.29 4.33
C GLY A 124 -2.19 -8.97 3.43
N ALA A 125 -1.71 -10.14 3.81
CA ALA A 125 -0.78 -10.90 2.97
C ALA A 125 -1.43 -11.42 1.69
N VAL A 126 -2.73 -11.76 1.72
CA VAL A 126 -3.50 -12.15 0.54
C VAL A 126 -3.63 -10.99 -0.46
N LEU A 127 -3.94 -9.79 0.04
CA LEU A 127 -3.95 -8.57 -0.77
C LEU A 127 -2.58 -8.32 -1.40
N LYS A 128 -1.49 -8.42 -0.62
CA LYS A 128 -0.11 -8.28 -1.14
C LYS A 128 0.18 -9.29 -2.24
N MET A 129 -0.27 -10.53 -2.09
CA MET A 129 -0.07 -11.58 -3.09
C MET A 129 -0.71 -11.22 -4.43
N GLN A 130 -1.96 -10.78 -4.45
CA GLN A 130 -2.62 -10.32 -5.67
C GLN A 130 -1.95 -9.07 -6.26
N ALA A 131 -1.64 -8.07 -5.41
CA ALA A 131 -0.97 -6.85 -5.82
C ALA A 131 0.37 -7.11 -6.50
N ALA A 132 1.16 -8.02 -5.95
CA ALA A 132 2.44 -8.41 -6.53
C ALA A 132 2.28 -9.29 -7.77
N GLY A 133 1.29 -10.18 -7.80
CA GLY A 133 0.92 -10.95 -9.00
C GLY A 133 0.54 -10.05 -10.17
N TYR A 134 -0.17 -8.94 -9.90
CA TYR A 134 -0.44 -7.93 -10.92
C TYR A 134 0.86 -7.32 -11.48
N ILE A 135 1.80 -6.93 -10.63
CA ILE A 135 3.08 -6.37 -11.07
C ILE A 135 3.91 -7.41 -11.84
N GLU A 136 3.95 -8.67 -11.38
CA GLU A 136 4.66 -9.75 -12.07
C GLU A 136 4.11 -10.00 -13.49
N LYS A 137 2.79 -9.90 -13.66
CA LYS A 137 2.09 -10.27 -14.90
C LYS A 137 1.94 -9.08 -15.87
N TYR A 138 1.73 -7.88 -15.39
CA TYR A 138 1.34 -6.71 -16.18
C TYR A 138 2.14 -5.45 -15.86
N GLY A 139 2.86 -5.41 -14.75
CA GLY A 139 3.55 -4.22 -14.28
C GLY A 139 4.92 -4.02 -14.93
N GLU A 140 5.29 -2.76 -15.09
CA GLU A 140 6.67 -2.36 -15.37
C GLU A 140 7.37 -2.07 -14.04
N MET A 141 8.59 -2.55 -13.85
CA MET A 141 9.43 -2.24 -12.68
C MET A 141 10.03 -0.84 -12.83
N LYS A 142 9.19 0.17 -12.63
CA LYS A 142 9.51 1.57 -12.92
C LYS A 142 10.25 2.26 -11.77
N TYR A 143 9.86 1.98 -10.53
CA TYR A 143 10.34 2.71 -9.36
C TYR A 143 11.38 1.94 -8.56
N ILE A 144 11.26 0.63 -8.44
CA ILE A 144 12.07 -0.17 -7.50
C ILE A 144 13.57 -0.14 -7.80
N ASN A 145 13.96 -0.09 -9.08
CA ASN A 145 15.37 0.00 -9.45
C ASN A 145 15.99 1.31 -8.96
N ASP A 146 15.28 2.43 -9.14
CA ASP A 146 15.72 3.74 -8.69
C ASP A 146 15.69 3.83 -7.15
N ILE A 147 14.67 3.25 -6.51
CA ILE A 147 14.57 3.17 -5.05
C ILE A 147 15.76 2.42 -4.47
N SER A 148 16.15 1.28 -5.03
CA SER A 148 17.25 0.45 -4.54
C SER A 148 18.60 1.19 -4.60
N VAL A 149 18.84 1.93 -5.68
CA VAL A 149 20.05 2.76 -5.83
C VAL A 149 20.03 3.93 -4.83
N ASN A 150 18.94 4.68 -4.76
CA ASN A 150 18.82 5.87 -3.92
C ASN A 150 18.80 5.54 -2.42
N LYS A 151 18.33 4.34 -2.04
CA LYS A 151 18.33 3.89 -0.63
C LYS A 151 19.74 3.84 -0.04
N GLY A 152 20.70 3.28 -0.78
CA GLY A 152 22.11 3.24 -0.35
C GLY A 152 22.68 4.65 -0.16
N ASP A 153 22.34 5.58 -1.06
CA ASP A 153 22.75 6.97 -0.96
C ASP A 153 22.12 7.67 0.27
N VAL A 154 20.82 7.49 0.50
CA VAL A 154 20.12 8.03 1.67
C VAL A 154 20.70 7.51 2.98
N GLU A 155 20.99 6.21 3.08
CA GLU A 155 21.61 5.61 4.26
C GLU A 155 23.00 6.17 4.54
N SER A 156 23.77 6.50 3.50
CA SER A 156 25.12 7.07 3.63
C SER A 156 25.13 8.50 4.18
N ILE A 157 24.01 9.23 4.05
CA ILE A 157 23.88 10.65 4.44
C ILE A 157 23.29 10.80 5.85
N ARG A 158 22.69 9.79 6.44
CA ARG A 158 22.08 9.84 7.79
C ARG A 158 23.10 10.35 8.80
N GLY A 159 22.83 11.54 9.33
CA GLY A 159 23.71 12.30 10.20
C GLY A 159 23.18 12.47 11.61
N THR A 160 23.91 13.25 12.39
CA THR A 160 23.61 13.68 13.75
C THR A 160 22.56 14.80 13.76
N ASP A 161 22.04 15.14 14.94
CA ASP A 161 21.16 16.31 15.13
C ASP A 161 21.92 17.62 14.89
N LEU A 162 21.86 18.10 13.65
CA LEU A 162 22.57 19.30 13.20
C LEU A 162 22.03 20.58 13.86
N MET A 163 20.77 20.60 14.25
CA MET A 163 20.18 21.73 14.95
C MET A 163 20.78 21.92 16.34
N ALA A 164 20.98 20.82 17.08
CA ALA A 164 21.63 20.85 18.39
C ALA A 164 23.10 21.28 18.29
N GLU A 165 23.83 20.80 17.27
CA GLU A 165 25.19 21.23 17.01
C GLU A 165 25.27 22.72 16.68
N TRP A 166 24.37 23.22 15.84
CA TRP A 166 24.28 24.63 15.50
C TRP A 166 23.99 25.51 16.71
N ASP A 167 23.04 25.12 17.56
CA ASP A 167 22.71 25.82 18.80
C ASP A 167 23.93 25.86 19.76
N ALA A 168 24.65 24.77 19.89
CA ALA A 168 25.88 24.73 20.70
C ALA A 168 26.94 25.72 20.19
N LYS A 169 27.11 25.86 18.88
CA LYS A 169 28.02 26.84 18.30
C LYS A 169 27.56 28.29 18.54
N LEU A 170 26.26 28.56 18.44
CA LEU A 170 25.71 29.87 18.75
C LEU A 170 25.89 30.26 20.22
N ILE A 171 25.69 29.32 21.14
CA ILE A 171 25.96 29.53 22.56
C ILE A 171 27.47 29.84 22.78
N ALA A 172 28.36 29.10 22.11
CA ALA A 172 29.82 29.36 22.22
C ALA A 172 30.16 30.78 21.70
N VAL A 173 29.59 31.22 20.58
CA VAL A 173 29.76 32.59 20.08
C VAL A 173 29.23 33.63 21.08
N SER A 174 28.07 33.42 21.66
CA SER A 174 27.44 34.36 22.60
C SER A 174 28.25 34.53 23.91
N SER A 175 29.04 33.49 24.29
CA SER A 175 29.90 33.57 25.49
C SER A 175 30.99 34.62 25.42
N TYR A 176 31.32 35.13 24.21
CA TYR A 176 32.24 36.27 24.04
C TYR A 176 31.67 37.61 24.43
N GLY A 177 30.32 37.69 24.63
CA GLY A 177 29.66 38.92 25.08
C GLY A 177 29.64 40.04 24.04
N LEU A 178 30.00 39.79 22.78
CA LEU A 178 30.00 40.77 21.69
C LEU A 178 28.62 40.81 21.01
N PRO A 179 28.11 42.01 20.68
CA PRO A 179 26.82 42.20 19.98
C PRO A 179 26.98 41.90 18.47
N LEU A 180 27.34 40.68 18.13
CA LEU A 180 27.62 40.30 16.75
C LEU A 180 26.32 40.19 15.92
N THR A 181 26.29 40.92 14.78
CA THR A 181 25.29 40.69 13.75
C THR A 181 25.64 39.43 12.96
N ASN A 182 25.47 38.27 13.60
CA ASN A 182 25.86 36.96 13.06
C ASN A 182 24.80 36.42 12.10
N PRO A 183 25.11 36.27 10.78
CA PRO A 183 24.19 35.67 9.81
C PRO A 183 23.69 34.29 10.24
N GLY A 184 24.56 33.48 10.90
CA GLY A 184 24.18 32.19 11.45
C GLY A 184 23.07 32.26 12.49
N ALA A 185 23.11 33.26 13.39
CA ALA A 185 22.06 33.48 14.39
C ALA A 185 20.76 34.02 13.76
N ILE A 186 20.89 34.91 12.77
CA ILE A 186 19.73 35.48 12.05
C ILE A 186 18.97 34.35 11.34
N VAL A 187 19.65 33.50 10.54
CA VAL A 187 19.03 32.38 9.82
C VAL A 187 18.44 31.37 10.80
N ARG A 188 19.10 31.12 11.95
CA ARG A 188 18.55 30.24 13.00
C ARG A 188 17.20 30.74 13.53
N GLY A 189 17.05 32.03 13.69
CA GLY A 189 15.78 32.68 14.04
C GLY A 189 14.74 32.65 12.91
N MET A 190 15.14 32.38 11.68
CA MET A 190 14.30 32.26 10.49
C MET A 190 13.98 30.79 10.11
N VAL A 191 14.41 29.83 10.92
CA VAL A 191 14.09 28.40 10.68
C VAL A 191 12.60 28.23 10.56
N MET A 192 12.19 27.56 9.49
CA MET A 192 10.78 27.36 9.16
C MET A 192 10.21 26.15 9.91
N THR A 193 8.99 26.27 10.33
CA THR A 193 8.20 25.13 10.76
C THR A 193 7.74 24.33 9.54
N GLU A 194 7.48 23.04 9.71
CA GLU A 194 6.97 22.16 8.65
C GLU A 194 5.67 22.73 8.03
N ASN A 195 4.83 23.41 8.84
CA ASN A 195 3.60 24.05 8.36
C ASN A 195 3.84 25.18 7.36
N GLU A 196 4.97 25.88 7.44
CA GLU A 196 5.27 26.98 6.52
C GLU A 196 5.60 26.46 5.11
N PHE A 197 6.09 25.21 4.99
CA PHE A 197 6.29 24.55 3.70
C PHE A 197 4.97 24.07 3.06
N LEU A 198 3.91 23.91 3.86
CA LEU A 198 2.63 23.33 3.44
C LEU A 198 1.56 24.39 3.17
N GLN A 199 1.96 25.62 2.87
CA GLN A 199 1.03 26.72 2.58
C GLN A 199 0.26 26.47 1.29
N GLY A 200 -1.08 26.40 1.40
CA GLY A 200 -2.00 26.35 0.26
C GLY A 200 -2.49 24.97 -0.18
N GLY A 201 -2.13 23.88 0.49
CA GLY A 201 -2.67 22.55 0.22
C GLY A 201 -4.01 22.31 0.93
N ASP A 202 -4.99 21.78 0.19
CA ASP A 202 -6.24 21.26 0.78
C ASP A 202 -5.98 19.88 1.39
N LEU A 203 -5.40 19.90 2.61
CA LEU A 203 -4.98 18.69 3.32
C LEU A 203 -6.17 18.08 4.06
N LYS A 204 -6.50 16.86 3.73
CA LYS A 204 -7.67 16.11 4.19
C LYS A 204 -7.34 15.28 5.44
N SER A 205 -8.35 14.65 6.00
CA SER A 205 -8.21 13.69 7.10
C SER A 205 -8.99 12.43 6.79
N LEU A 206 -8.45 11.29 7.18
CA LEU A 206 -9.20 10.03 7.11
C LEU A 206 -10.42 10.11 8.04
N ARG A 207 -11.50 9.46 7.62
CA ARG A 207 -12.60 9.14 8.51
C ARG A 207 -12.18 7.98 9.42
N THR A 208 -11.66 8.29 10.60
CA THR A 208 -10.84 7.41 11.44
C THR A 208 -11.60 6.39 12.28
N GLY A 209 -12.94 6.34 12.22
CA GLY A 209 -13.72 5.60 13.23
C GLY A 209 -13.61 4.07 13.21
N ASP A 210 -13.22 3.46 12.08
CA ASP A 210 -13.27 1.99 11.93
C ASP A 210 -12.26 1.47 10.87
N LEU A 211 -11.02 1.93 10.95
CA LEU A 211 -9.98 1.53 10.00
C LEU A 211 -9.53 0.07 10.21
N PRO A 212 -9.25 -0.70 9.13
CA PRO A 212 -8.70 -2.05 9.20
C PRO A 212 -7.50 -2.21 10.13
N SER A 213 -6.58 -1.25 10.16
CA SER A 213 -5.41 -1.28 11.03
C SER A 213 -5.72 -1.13 12.52
N LYS A 214 -6.90 -0.58 12.86
CA LYS A 214 -7.30 -0.22 14.23
C LYS A 214 -8.40 -1.12 14.82
N ARG A 215 -9.00 -2.02 14.03
CA ARG A 215 -10.05 -2.93 14.46
C ARG A 215 -9.64 -4.39 14.39
N SER A 216 -10.46 -5.27 15.00
CA SER A 216 -10.37 -6.70 14.78
C SER A 216 -10.98 -7.04 13.42
N LEU A 217 -10.23 -7.72 12.57
CA LEU A 217 -10.65 -8.13 11.23
C LEU A 217 -11.29 -9.51 11.27
N ASN A 218 -12.25 -9.75 10.37
CA ASN A 218 -12.73 -11.08 10.08
C ASN A 218 -11.58 -11.93 9.51
N ARG A 219 -11.61 -13.23 9.78
CA ARG A 219 -10.56 -14.16 9.34
C ARG A 219 -11.15 -15.30 8.55
N GLY A 220 -10.48 -15.65 7.48
CA GLY A 220 -10.72 -16.88 6.75
C GLY A 220 -10.26 -18.11 7.54
N ASN A 221 -10.74 -19.27 7.12
CA ASN A 221 -10.43 -20.55 7.75
C ASN A 221 -9.68 -21.51 6.81
N ALA A 222 -9.44 -21.11 5.57
CA ALA A 222 -8.90 -21.98 4.52
C ALA A 222 -7.55 -21.51 3.93
N LEU A 223 -6.83 -20.62 4.63
CA LEU A 223 -5.56 -20.05 4.14
C LEU A 223 -4.51 -21.13 3.76
N SER A 224 -4.49 -22.26 4.48
CA SER A 224 -3.59 -23.39 4.19
C SER A 224 -3.88 -24.12 2.86
N LYS A 225 -5.05 -23.87 2.27
CA LYS A 225 -5.47 -24.50 1.00
C LYS A 225 -5.01 -23.71 -0.23
N ILE A 226 -4.82 -22.41 -0.09
CA ILE A 226 -4.20 -21.62 -1.16
C ILE A 226 -2.68 -21.77 -1.11
N LYS A 227 -2.07 -21.85 -2.28
CA LYS A 227 -0.61 -21.80 -2.41
C LYS A 227 -0.17 -20.35 -2.18
N TYR A 228 -0.14 -19.95 -0.92
CA TYR A 228 0.39 -18.65 -0.55
C TYR A 228 1.83 -18.56 -1.02
N ARG A 229 2.07 -17.67 -1.99
CA ARG A 229 3.42 -17.33 -2.44
C ARG A 229 3.77 -16.00 -1.78
N ASP A 230 4.82 -15.99 -0.99
CA ASP A 230 5.36 -14.72 -0.50
C ASP A 230 5.84 -13.92 -1.71
N ALA A 231 5.02 -12.98 -2.11
CA ALA A 231 5.36 -12.06 -3.17
C ALA A 231 6.37 -11.07 -2.59
N GLY A 232 7.53 -10.97 -3.18
CA GLY A 232 8.64 -10.15 -2.69
C GLY A 232 8.22 -8.71 -2.37
N ASP A 233 8.83 -8.13 -1.37
CA ASP A 233 8.57 -6.76 -0.91
C ASP A 233 8.69 -5.73 -2.03
N ASP A 234 9.64 -5.93 -2.93
CA ASP A 234 9.92 -5.02 -4.04
C ASP A 234 8.73 -4.88 -4.99
N MET A 235 8.03 -5.99 -5.31
CA MET A 235 6.84 -5.95 -6.16
C MET A 235 5.68 -5.22 -5.47
N PHE A 236 5.54 -5.39 -4.16
CA PHE A 236 4.50 -4.69 -3.42
C PHE A 236 4.78 -3.19 -3.31
N ILE A 237 6.04 -2.80 -3.09
CA ILE A 237 6.45 -1.39 -3.12
C ILE A 237 6.19 -0.78 -4.49
N GLU A 238 6.58 -1.47 -5.57
CA GLU A 238 6.31 -1.04 -6.95
C GLU A 238 4.81 -0.83 -7.18
N TYR A 239 3.98 -1.78 -6.72
CA TYR A 239 2.52 -1.67 -6.80
C TYR A 239 2.01 -0.43 -6.06
N LEU A 240 2.44 -0.19 -4.83
CA LEU A 240 2.03 0.99 -4.06
C LEU A 240 2.44 2.29 -4.75
N MET A 241 3.66 2.35 -5.30
CA MET A 241 4.15 3.50 -6.05
C MET A 241 3.34 3.77 -7.32
N GLN A 242 2.79 2.74 -7.96
CA GLN A 242 1.95 2.89 -9.15
C GLN A 242 0.50 3.25 -8.82
N LYS A 243 -0.08 2.63 -7.77
CA LYS A 243 -1.52 2.73 -7.48
C LYS A 243 -1.88 3.84 -6.50
N CYS A 244 -1.00 4.16 -5.56
CA CYS A 244 -1.25 5.19 -4.55
C CYS A 244 -0.76 6.57 -5.00
N GLY A 245 -1.51 7.61 -4.63
CA GLY A 245 -1.12 8.99 -4.83
C GLY A 245 -0.17 9.50 -3.74
N CYS A 246 0.53 10.59 -4.04
CA CYS A 246 1.33 11.34 -3.08
C CYS A 246 1.05 12.83 -3.19
N TYR A 247 1.57 13.64 -2.27
CA TYR A 247 1.32 15.09 -2.23
C TYR A 247 1.55 15.82 -3.56
N THR A 248 2.53 15.38 -4.35
CA THR A 248 2.86 16.01 -5.65
C THR A 248 2.17 15.36 -6.85
N GLU A 249 1.62 14.15 -6.69
CA GLU A 249 0.98 13.37 -7.76
C GLU A 249 -0.30 12.72 -7.26
N TYR A 250 -1.44 13.33 -7.57
CA TYR A 250 -2.76 12.85 -7.19
C TYR A 250 -3.24 11.73 -8.12
N LYS A 251 -4.04 10.83 -7.57
CA LYS A 251 -4.85 9.87 -8.32
C LYS A 251 -6.32 10.26 -8.22
N ASP A 252 -7.12 9.81 -9.17
CA ASP A 252 -8.55 9.98 -9.11
C ASP A 252 -9.16 9.24 -7.91
N GLU A 253 -10.24 9.78 -7.35
CA GLU A 253 -11.00 9.14 -6.27
C GLU A 253 -10.17 8.77 -5.02
N GLN A 254 -9.22 9.63 -4.62
CA GLN A 254 -8.48 9.47 -3.38
C GLN A 254 -9.05 10.33 -2.24
N GLN A 255 -9.24 9.73 -1.09
CA GLN A 255 -9.71 10.42 0.12
C GLN A 255 -8.62 11.31 0.71
N LEU A 256 -7.39 10.80 0.79
CA LEU A 256 -6.23 11.54 1.28
C LEU A 256 -5.50 12.21 0.12
N THR A 257 -4.90 13.36 0.37
CA THR A 257 -4.00 14.01 -0.59
C THR A 257 -2.68 13.24 -0.72
N GLY A 258 -2.19 12.65 0.39
CA GLY A 258 -0.97 11.88 0.50
C GLY A 258 -1.19 10.45 0.96
N GLU A 259 -1.57 9.54 0.04
CA GLU A 259 -1.78 8.13 0.37
C GLU A 259 -0.46 7.42 0.72
N LEU A 260 0.62 7.68 -0.03
CA LEU A 260 1.93 7.11 0.28
C LEU A 260 2.47 7.61 1.61
N GLU A 261 2.30 8.91 1.91
CA GLU A 261 2.69 9.52 3.17
C GLU A 261 1.94 8.90 4.35
N TYR A 262 0.65 8.61 4.17
CA TYR A 262 -0.11 7.86 5.17
C TYR A 262 0.42 6.45 5.37
N ILE A 263 0.71 5.73 4.31
CA ILE A 263 1.27 4.37 4.41
C ILE A 263 2.60 4.37 5.18
N ILE A 264 3.42 5.41 5.02
CA ILE A 264 4.71 5.54 5.71
C ILE A 264 4.51 5.90 7.19
N TYR A 265 3.69 6.90 7.52
CA TYR A 265 3.60 7.46 8.89
C TYR A 265 2.35 7.07 9.66
N GLY A 266 1.19 6.89 9.01
CA GLY A 266 -0.05 6.42 9.61
C GLY A 266 -0.73 7.41 10.54
N MET A 267 -0.50 8.71 10.36
CA MET A 267 -1.18 9.75 11.12
C MET A 267 -2.59 10.00 10.56
N ASP A 268 -3.52 10.40 11.42
CA ASP A 268 -4.94 10.55 11.07
C ASP A 268 -5.23 11.68 10.07
N SER A 269 -4.28 12.57 9.83
CA SER A 269 -4.42 13.67 8.86
C SER A 269 -3.22 13.78 7.92
N ASP A 270 -3.50 14.17 6.68
CA ASP A 270 -2.48 14.50 5.68
C ASP A 270 -1.46 15.51 6.21
N ARG A 271 -1.92 16.52 6.96
CA ARG A 271 -1.06 17.56 7.52
C ARG A 271 0.01 16.96 8.43
N GLU A 272 -0.35 16.04 9.32
CA GLU A 272 0.61 15.42 10.23
C GLU A 272 1.55 14.46 9.48
N ASN A 273 1.05 13.70 8.51
CA ASN A 273 1.89 12.86 7.64
C ASN A 273 2.90 13.72 6.87
N MET A 274 2.44 14.84 6.29
CA MET A 274 3.29 15.76 5.55
C MET A 274 4.35 16.45 6.43
N LYS A 275 4.02 16.80 7.67
CA LYS A 275 5.04 17.31 8.62
C LYS A 275 6.16 16.32 8.83
N CYS A 276 5.82 15.04 9.00
CA CYS A 276 6.82 13.98 9.17
C CYS A 276 7.73 13.84 7.94
N ILE A 277 7.15 13.87 6.73
CA ILE A 277 7.93 13.85 5.47
C ILE A 277 8.83 15.08 5.34
N VAL A 278 8.29 16.28 5.54
CA VAL A 278 9.06 17.53 5.43
C VAL A 278 10.23 17.54 6.39
N ARG A 279 10.01 17.15 7.65
CA ARG A 279 11.08 17.03 8.65
C ARG A 279 12.17 16.06 8.19
N ARG A 280 11.79 14.88 7.74
CA ARG A 280 12.73 13.88 7.28
C ARG A 280 13.52 14.31 6.04
N LEU A 281 12.86 14.99 5.11
CA LEU A 281 13.54 15.57 3.94
C LEU A 281 14.51 16.68 4.35
N LEU A 282 14.14 17.57 5.30
CA LEU A 282 15.04 18.60 5.81
C LEU A 282 16.29 17.99 6.45
N GLU A 283 16.13 17.04 7.38
CA GLU A 283 17.25 16.35 8.06
C GLU A 283 18.20 15.71 7.05
N LEU A 284 17.66 15.05 6.03
CA LEU A 284 18.44 14.43 4.97
C LEU A 284 19.20 15.48 4.14
N ARG A 285 18.51 16.54 3.71
CA ARG A 285 19.10 17.61 2.89
C ARG A 285 20.13 18.41 3.65
N GLU A 286 19.91 18.70 4.95
CA GLU A 286 20.86 19.41 5.80
C GLU A 286 22.16 18.65 5.92
N SER A 287 22.11 17.34 6.16
CA SER A 287 23.29 16.47 6.25
C SER A 287 24.09 16.47 4.94
N ASP A 288 23.41 16.35 3.79
CA ASP A 288 24.05 16.35 2.47
C ASP A 288 24.64 17.72 2.11
N ASN A 289 23.89 18.81 2.29
CA ASN A 289 24.36 20.17 2.01
C ASN A 289 25.52 20.57 2.93
N LEU A 290 25.46 20.20 4.21
CA LEU A 290 26.56 20.44 5.15
C LEU A 290 27.84 19.73 4.70
N ARG A 291 27.76 18.48 4.28
CA ARG A 291 28.87 17.72 3.70
C ARG A 291 29.45 18.45 2.47
N CYS A 292 28.58 18.81 1.53
CA CYS A 292 28.99 19.49 0.30
C CYS A 292 29.69 20.85 0.55
N ILE A 293 29.25 21.60 1.56
CA ILE A 293 29.87 22.86 1.93
C ILE A 293 31.22 22.63 2.61
N ARG A 294 31.30 21.69 3.55
CA ARG A 294 32.54 21.38 4.30
C ARG A 294 33.64 20.80 3.42
N ASP A 295 33.29 19.97 2.44
CA ASP A 295 34.23 19.34 1.53
C ASP A 295 34.76 20.30 0.46
N ASP A 296 34.18 21.50 0.31
CA ASP A 296 34.60 22.52 -0.65
C ASP A 296 35.45 23.61 0.02
N ALA A 297 36.72 23.59 -0.27
CA ALA A 297 37.66 24.58 0.28
C ALA A 297 37.29 26.03 -0.11
N GLY A 298 36.72 26.25 -1.31
CA GLY A 298 36.27 27.57 -1.74
C GLY A 298 35.10 28.10 -0.93
N LYS A 299 34.12 27.22 -0.65
CA LYS A 299 32.97 27.55 0.19
C LYS A 299 33.38 27.79 1.64
N MET A 300 34.27 26.94 2.18
CA MET A 300 34.80 27.13 3.54
C MET A 300 35.58 28.41 3.67
N ASN A 301 36.40 28.80 2.67
CA ASN A 301 37.09 30.11 2.66
C ASN A 301 36.10 31.29 2.56
N ALA A 302 35.04 31.16 1.73
CA ALA A 302 34.00 32.20 1.66
C ALA A 302 33.28 32.38 3.00
N ALA A 303 32.96 31.27 3.69
CA ALA A 303 32.37 31.31 5.03
C ALA A 303 33.34 31.91 6.08
N TRP A 304 34.65 31.62 5.98
CA TRP A 304 35.68 32.21 6.84
C TRP A 304 35.77 33.72 6.65
N ASN A 305 35.91 34.18 5.41
CA ASN A 305 35.98 35.61 5.08
C ASN A 305 34.71 36.37 5.58
N LYS A 306 33.56 35.77 5.43
CA LYS A 306 32.29 36.35 5.95
C LYS A 306 32.27 36.41 7.47
N ALA A 307 32.75 35.37 8.14
CA ALA A 307 32.89 35.35 9.60
C ALA A 307 33.86 36.40 10.12
N GLU A 308 35.03 36.55 9.46
CA GLU A 308 36.04 37.54 9.80
C GLU A 308 35.47 38.97 9.63
N GLU A 309 34.76 39.23 8.53
CA GLU A 309 34.03 40.49 8.32
C GLU A 309 33.09 40.81 9.50
N VAL A 310 32.27 39.82 9.91
CA VAL A 310 31.33 39.98 11.03
C VAL A 310 32.05 40.24 12.34
N VAL A 311 33.16 39.58 12.63
CA VAL A 311 33.91 39.79 13.86
C VAL A 311 34.60 41.17 13.85
N ILE A 312 35.25 41.56 12.76
CA ILE A 312 35.90 42.87 12.60
C ILE A 312 34.93 44.02 12.79
N MET A 313 33.72 43.93 12.19
CA MET A 313 32.72 45.00 12.29
C MET A 313 32.20 45.20 13.72
N ASN A 314 32.34 44.24 14.59
CA ASN A 314 31.73 44.25 15.92
C ASN A 314 32.79 44.09 17.06
N MET A 315 34.07 43.97 16.74
CA MET A 315 35.10 43.85 17.75
C MET A 315 35.35 45.14 18.50
N PRO A 316 35.76 45.11 19.76
CA PRO A 316 36.15 46.32 20.51
C PRO A 316 37.34 47.03 19.85
N LEU A 317 37.33 48.40 19.94
CA LEU A 317 38.42 49.22 19.40
C LEU A 317 39.82 48.92 19.99
N GLU A 318 39.83 48.21 21.11
CA GLU A 318 41.06 47.80 21.83
C GLU A 318 41.71 46.57 21.22
N TRP A 319 41.03 45.90 20.29
CA TRP A 319 41.55 44.68 19.61
C TRP A 319 42.27 45.12 18.32
N ASP A 320 43.53 44.71 18.20
CA ASP A 320 44.35 44.98 17.00
C ASP A 320 43.97 44.04 15.83
N MET A 321 43.37 42.87 16.11
CA MET A 321 42.96 41.89 15.12
C MET A 321 41.77 41.04 15.63
N ALA A 322 41.06 40.45 14.72
CA ALA A 322 40.00 39.51 15.05
C ALA A 322 40.56 38.23 15.71
N ASP A 323 39.94 37.78 16.80
CA ASP A 323 40.33 36.52 17.43
C ASP A 323 40.01 35.33 16.47
N PRO A 324 41.06 34.58 16.02
CA PRO A 324 40.83 33.47 15.08
C PRO A 324 39.91 32.36 15.61
N HIS A 325 39.87 32.15 16.95
CA HIS A 325 38.97 31.18 17.55
C HIS A 325 37.50 31.64 17.44
N LEU A 326 37.23 32.90 17.72
CA LEU A 326 35.89 33.47 17.54
C LEU A 326 35.45 33.48 16.06
N VAL A 327 36.37 33.84 15.14
CA VAL A 327 36.11 33.73 13.69
C VAL A 327 35.76 32.32 13.30
N GLY A 328 36.47 31.32 13.83
CA GLY A 328 36.16 29.90 13.58
C GLY A 328 34.76 29.49 14.08
N LEU A 329 34.35 29.94 15.26
CA LEU A 329 33.00 29.69 15.80
C LEU A 329 31.92 30.36 14.96
N VAL A 330 32.09 31.62 14.57
CA VAL A 330 31.15 32.38 13.72
C VAL A 330 31.07 31.71 12.35
N ARG A 331 32.20 31.30 11.74
CA ARG A 331 32.21 30.52 10.49
C ARG A 331 31.35 29.28 10.60
N ASP A 332 31.51 28.50 11.67
CA ASP A 332 30.75 27.28 11.85
C ASP A 332 29.22 27.57 11.89
N THR A 333 28.81 28.61 12.61
CA THR A 333 27.39 29.00 12.63
C THR A 333 26.86 29.41 11.25
N ILE A 334 27.69 30.07 10.43
CA ILE A 334 27.36 30.48 9.05
C ILE A 334 27.25 29.22 8.17
N VAL A 335 28.12 28.23 8.34
CA VAL A 335 28.11 26.97 7.57
C VAL A 335 26.83 26.18 7.85
N TYR A 336 26.39 26.06 9.11
CA TYR A 336 25.11 25.44 9.45
C TYR A 336 23.94 26.21 8.86
N ALA A 337 23.93 27.54 8.97
CA ALA A 337 22.91 28.39 8.37
C ALA A 337 22.82 28.24 6.86
N TRP A 338 23.97 28.11 6.19
CA TRP A 338 24.03 27.89 4.75
C TRP A 338 23.47 26.54 4.37
N ALA A 339 23.86 25.47 5.09
CA ALA A 339 23.33 24.13 4.87
C ALA A 339 21.81 24.08 5.05
N TYR A 340 21.28 24.69 6.12
CA TYR A 340 19.83 24.79 6.35
C TYR A 340 19.11 25.57 5.23
N ALA A 341 19.62 26.77 4.86
CA ALA A 341 18.99 27.61 3.85
C ALA A 341 18.90 26.89 2.48
N GLU A 342 19.97 26.23 2.05
CA GLU A 342 19.99 25.42 0.84
C GLU A 342 19.02 24.23 0.95
N SER A 343 18.90 23.62 2.14
CA SER A 343 18.01 22.48 2.38
C SER A 343 16.55 22.88 2.35
N ALA A 344 16.21 24.03 2.90
CA ALA A 344 14.85 24.58 2.80
C ALA A 344 14.46 24.85 1.36
N MET A 345 15.37 25.36 0.54
CA MET A 345 15.15 25.53 -0.91
C MET A 345 14.97 24.18 -1.64
N ASP A 346 15.77 23.17 -1.30
CA ASP A 346 15.65 21.82 -1.88
C ASP A 346 14.29 21.20 -1.56
N VAL A 347 13.85 21.27 -0.29
CA VAL A 347 12.54 20.77 0.13
C VAL A 347 11.41 21.55 -0.55
N GLY A 348 11.49 22.87 -0.58
CA GLY A 348 10.51 23.70 -1.30
C GLY A 348 10.42 23.30 -2.78
N ARG A 349 11.55 23.08 -3.44
CA ARG A 349 11.61 22.63 -4.85
C ARG A 349 10.95 21.25 -5.04
N LEU A 350 11.23 20.30 -4.17
CA LEU A 350 10.61 18.95 -4.22
C LEU A 350 9.08 19.04 -4.07
N LEU A 351 8.59 19.82 -3.10
CA LEU A 351 7.15 20.01 -2.89
C LEU A 351 6.48 20.73 -4.07
N ASN A 352 7.22 21.57 -4.82
CA ASN A 352 6.78 22.22 -6.04
C ASN A 352 7.04 21.41 -7.32
N LYS A 353 7.05 20.06 -7.21
CA LYS A 353 7.23 19.11 -8.34
C LYS A 353 8.58 19.25 -9.06
N GLY A 354 9.57 19.83 -8.41
CA GLY A 354 10.94 19.88 -8.91
C GLY A 354 11.71 18.60 -8.57
N ARG A 355 13.02 18.65 -8.84
CA ARG A 355 13.94 17.52 -8.63
C ARG A 355 15.14 17.97 -7.81
N CYS A 356 15.69 17.04 -7.03
CA CYS A 356 16.88 17.25 -6.25
C CYS A 356 17.71 15.95 -6.19
N PRO A 357 19.04 15.98 -6.41
CA PRO A 357 19.85 14.78 -6.28
C PRO A 357 19.95 14.35 -4.81
N VAL A 358 19.99 13.05 -4.56
CA VAL A 358 20.18 12.51 -3.19
C VAL A 358 21.56 12.91 -2.66
N ASN A 359 22.60 12.65 -3.44
CA ASN A 359 23.98 13.01 -3.17
C ASN A 359 24.37 14.22 -4.01
N LYS A 360 24.30 15.42 -3.46
CA LYS A 360 24.76 16.63 -4.15
C LYS A 360 26.27 16.64 -4.31
N ARG A 361 26.70 17.25 -5.39
CA ARG A 361 28.08 17.71 -5.58
C ARG A 361 28.18 19.16 -5.16
N SER A 362 29.37 19.61 -4.80
CA SER A 362 29.60 20.96 -4.26
C SER A 362 29.09 22.06 -5.20
N TYR A 363 29.20 21.91 -6.54
CA TYR A 363 28.69 22.89 -7.52
C TYR A 363 27.16 22.93 -7.63
N GLU A 364 26.44 21.98 -7.05
CA GLU A 364 24.98 21.92 -7.05
C GLU A 364 24.36 22.68 -5.86
N VAL A 365 25.16 23.09 -4.89
CA VAL A 365 24.78 24.06 -3.85
C VAL A 365 24.72 25.43 -4.51
N LYS A 366 23.52 25.96 -4.69
CA LYS A 366 23.23 27.15 -5.51
C LYS A 366 23.33 28.44 -4.74
N LEU A 367 22.99 28.43 -3.47
CA LEU A 367 22.99 29.61 -2.64
C LEU A 367 24.42 30.08 -2.36
N SER A 368 24.68 31.37 -2.46
CA SER A 368 25.95 31.94 -1.99
C SER A 368 25.89 32.25 -0.49
N VAL A 369 27.04 32.33 0.16
CA VAL A 369 27.13 32.69 1.60
C VAL A 369 26.53 34.07 1.90
N ASN A 370 26.48 34.97 0.93
CA ASN A 370 25.93 36.30 1.09
C ASN A 370 24.40 36.32 0.99
N ASP A 371 23.79 35.32 0.34
CA ASP A 371 22.37 35.27 0.07
C ASP A 371 21.58 34.38 1.04
N ILE A 372 22.28 33.74 2.01
CA ILE A 372 21.66 32.83 2.97
C ILE A 372 20.48 33.41 3.75
N MET A 373 20.49 34.71 4.04
CA MET A 373 19.38 35.39 4.74
C MET A 373 18.15 35.59 3.85
N GLY A 374 18.32 35.52 2.52
CA GLY A 374 17.27 35.70 1.53
C GLY A 374 16.64 34.38 1.04
N PHE A 375 16.98 33.21 1.60
CA PHE A 375 16.59 31.90 1.10
C PHE A 375 15.07 31.71 0.91
N ARG A 376 14.26 32.36 1.75
CA ARG A 376 12.78 32.27 1.68
C ARG A 376 12.20 32.77 0.35
N SER A 377 12.89 33.64 -0.37
CA SER A 377 12.45 34.12 -1.70
C SER A 377 12.61 33.05 -2.79
N HIS A 378 13.38 32.00 -2.55
CA HIS A 378 13.70 30.93 -3.49
C HIS A 378 12.96 29.60 -3.23
N LEU A 379 12.08 29.55 -2.21
CA LEU A 379 11.37 28.33 -1.80
C LEU A 379 10.44 27.76 -2.89
N ASN A 380 9.91 28.63 -3.74
CA ASN A 380 8.93 28.24 -4.77
C ASN A 380 9.57 27.96 -6.14
N GLU A 381 10.89 27.83 -6.22
CA GLU A 381 11.54 27.44 -7.45
C GLU A 381 11.16 26.01 -7.85
N SER A 382 10.91 25.80 -9.14
CA SER A 382 10.66 24.51 -9.75
C SER A 382 11.84 24.09 -10.62
N GLY A 383 11.86 22.83 -11.07
CA GLY A 383 12.94 22.30 -11.94
C GLY A 383 14.03 21.61 -11.12
N GLY A 384 15.28 21.60 -11.64
CA GLY A 384 16.42 20.92 -11.03
C GLY A 384 16.71 19.56 -11.69
N GLN A 385 17.81 18.93 -11.26
CA GLN A 385 18.23 17.59 -11.67
C GLN A 385 18.11 16.63 -10.49
N GLY A 386 18.11 15.32 -10.75
CA GLY A 386 18.01 14.30 -9.71
C GLY A 386 16.64 13.66 -9.65
N ILE A 387 16.24 13.23 -8.47
CA ILE A 387 15.00 12.50 -8.22
C ILE A 387 13.86 13.43 -7.76
N THR A 388 12.64 12.95 -7.93
CA THR A 388 11.41 13.67 -7.56
C THR A 388 11.06 13.47 -6.10
N TYR A 389 10.09 14.23 -5.60
CA TYR A 389 9.47 14.00 -4.30
C TYR A 389 8.94 12.57 -4.15
N LYS A 390 8.27 12.05 -5.20
CA LYS A 390 7.72 10.70 -5.20
C LYS A 390 8.80 9.63 -5.05
N ASP A 391 9.95 9.81 -5.70
CA ASP A 391 11.08 8.87 -5.58
C ASP A 391 11.64 8.86 -4.14
N TYR A 392 11.77 10.04 -3.49
CA TYR A 392 12.12 10.11 -2.06
C TYR A 392 11.09 9.38 -1.19
N THR A 393 9.79 9.57 -1.47
CA THR A 393 8.72 8.88 -0.77
C THR A 393 8.84 7.36 -0.93
N GLY A 394 9.23 6.89 -2.12
CA GLY A 394 9.49 5.47 -2.41
C GLY A 394 10.64 4.91 -1.57
N VAL A 395 11.74 5.66 -1.40
CA VAL A 395 12.84 5.25 -0.51
C VAL A 395 12.34 5.12 0.93
N PHE A 396 11.57 6.09 1.44
CA PHE A 396 11.03 6.03 2.80
C PHE A 396 10.02 4.90 2.98
N LEU A 397 9.23 4.61 1.94
CA LEU A 397 8.32 3.47 1.91
C LEU A 397 9.07 2.14 2.02
N SER A 398 10.22 2.01 1.36
CA SER A 398 11.05 0.79 1.41
C SER A 398 11.67 0.51 2.78
N GLU A 399 11.78 1.52 3.64
CA GLU A 399 12.27 1.40 5.01
C GLU A 399 11.16 1.12 6.02
N THR A 400 9.89 1.24 5.60
CA THR A 400 8.73 0.94 6.44
C THR A 400 8.54 -0.57 6.55
N ASP A 401 8.19 -1.08 7.73
CA ASP A 401 7.91 -2.49 7.95
C ASP A 401 6.80 -3.01 7.03
N ASP A 402 6.98 -4.20 6.44
CA ASP A 402 6.05 -4.80 5.48
C ASP A 402 4.64 -4.99 6.03
N ARG A 403 4.52 -5.46 7.27
CA ARG A 403 3.22 -5.64 7.93
C ARG A 403 2.49 -4.31 8.13
N ILE A 404 3.24 -3.25 8.46
CA ILE A 404 2.69 -1.91 8.60
C ILE A 404 2.22 -1.38 7.25
N ARG A 405 3.02 -1.54 6.19
CA ARG A 405 2.64 -1.17 4.81
C ARG A 405 1.34 -1.83 4.39
N ARG A 406 1.21 -3.15 4.59
CA ARG A 406 0.01 -3.91 4.25
C ARG A 406 -1.23 -3.41 4.98
N LYS A 407 -1.14 -3.23 6.30
CA LYS A 407 -2.26 -2.73 7.12
C LYS A 407 -2.72 -1.35 6.69
N ARG A 408 -1.78 -0.43 6.48
CA ARG A 408 -2.12 0.94 6.06
C ARG A 408 -2.58 1.02 4.60
N CYS A 409 -2.10 0.12 3.74
CA CYS A 409 -2.64 -0.04 2.40
C CYS A 409 -4.13 -0.44 2.43
N MET A 410 -4.51 -1.38 3.31
CA MET A 410 -5.91 -1.74 3.51
C MET A 410 -6.75 -0.55 4.00
N ASP A 411 -6.20 0.29 4.89
CA ASP A 411 -6.88 1.52 5.34
C ASP A 411 -7.16 2.48 4.18
N VAL A 412 -6.17 2.67 3.31
CA VAL A 412 -6.30 3.54 2.12
C VAL A 412 -7.36 3.00 1.16
N ILE A 413 -7.29 1.71 0.84
CA ILE A 413 -8.23 1.07 -0.08
C ILE A 413 -9.66 1.14 0.48
N GLU A 414 -9.86 0.72 1.74
CA GLU A 414 -11.19 0.75 2.37
C GLU A 414 -11.70 2.19 2.51
N GLY A 415 -10.85 3.13 2.90
CA GLY A 415 -11.20 4.53 3.01
C GLY A 415 -11.68 5.12 1.69
N ASN A 416 -10.99 4.83 0.59
CA ASN A 416 -11.36 5.29 -0.74
C ASN A 416 -12.66 4.63 -1.23
N GLN A 417 -12.81 3.31 -1.10
CA GLN A 417 -14.02 2.60 -1.47
C GLN A 417 -15.24 3.11 -0.70
N ARG A 418 -15.11 3.32 0.60
CA ARG A 418 -16.18 3.87 1.45
C ARG A 418 -16.53 5.32 1.14
N CYS A 419 -15.56 6.11 0.69
CA CYS A 419 -15.77 7.51 0.40
C CYS A 419 -16.48 7.74 -0.94
N PHE A 420 -16.16 6.93 -1.97
CA PHE A 420 -16.57 7.21 -3.34
C PHE A 420 -17.60 6.22 -3.91
N HIS A 421 -17.66 5.00 -3.40
CA HIS A 421 -18.47 3.94 -4.01
C HIS A 421 -19.46 3.28 -3.07
N ASN A 422 -19.00 2.71 -1.95
CA ASN A 422 -19.81 1.90 -1.04
C ASN A 422 -19.45 2.20 0.41
N GLU A 423 -20.25 2.99 1.13
CA GLU A 423 -19.99 3.36 2.54
C GLU A 423 -19.89 2.17 3.50
N ASN A 424 -20.47 1.01 3.13
CA ASN A 424 -20.42 -0.24 3.89
C ASN A 424 -19.30 -1.18 3.47
N PHE A 425 -18.44 -0.77 2.52
CA PHE A 425 -17.32 -1.59 2.06
C PHE A 425 -16.38 -1.94 3.21
N ARG A 426 -15.99 -3.22 3.26
CA ARG A 426 -15.04 -3.75 4.24
C ARG A 426 -14.05 -4.67 3.56
N ILE A 427 -12.76 -4.35 3.69
CA ILE A 427 -11.69 -5.16 3.09
C ILE A 427 -11.62 -6.57 3.70
N ASP A 428 -12.03 -6.72 4.96
CA ASP A 428 -12.15 -8.01 5.67
C ASP A 428 -13.46 -8.75 5.36
N GLY A 429 -14.20 -8.30 4.35
CA GLY A 429 -15.32 -8.97 3.71
C GLY A 429 -15.06 -9.28 2.23
N CYS A 430 -13.86 -8.95 1.72
CA CYS A 430 -13.46 -9.21 0.34
C CYS A 430 -12.91 -10.62 0.21
N VAL A 431 -13.61 -11.50 -0.55
CA VAL A 431 -13.30 -12.92 -0.67
C VAL A 431 -12.37 -13.18 -1.84
N ASP A 432 -11.26 -13.89 -1.58
CA ASP A 432 -10.26 -14.33 -2.55
C ASP A 432 -10.45 -15.80 -2.96
N TYR A 433 -10.77 -16.63 -1.98
CA TYR A 433 -10.97 -18.08 -2.12
C TYR A 433 -12.27 -18.50 -1.47
N LEU A 434 -13.00 -19.39 -2.14
CA LEU A 434 -14.21 -20.01 -1.63
C LEU A 434 -14.20 -21.50 -1.90
N GLU A 435 -14.37 -22.29 -0.85
CA GLU A 435 -14.70 -23.70 -0.93
C GLU A 435 -16.15 -23.86 -0.49
N ALA A 436 -16.98 -24.36 -1.38
CA ALA A 436 -18.39 -24.52 -1.15
C ALA A 436 -18.81 -25.99 -1.19
N VAL A 437 -19.84 -26.30 -0.44
CA VAL A 437 -20.45 -27.63 -0.36
C VAL A 437 -21.94 -27.51 -0.65
N VAL A 438 -22.42 -28.41 -1.49
CA VAL A 438 -23.85 -28.54 -1.82
C VAL A 438 -24.29 -29.96 -1.53
N GLY A 439 -25.37 -30.09 -0.78
CA GLY A 439 -26.06 -31.36 -0.57
C GLY A 439 -26.98 -31.67 -1.75
N MET A 440 -26.94 -32.89 -2.27
CA MET A 440 -27.91 -33.40 -3.22
C MET A 440 -28.65 -34.60 -2.66
N SER A 441 -29.93 -34.74 -2.96
CA SER A 441 -30.71 -35.92 -2.61
C SER A 441 -31.50 -36.40 -3.82
N SER A 442 -31.49 -37.71 -4.05
CA SER A 442 -32.32 -38.33 -5.05
C SER A 442 -33.61 -38.88 -4.45
N GLY A 443 -34.67 -39.02 -5.27
CA GLY A 443 -35.98 -39.51 -4.83
C GLY A 443 -36.00 -40.90 -4.21
N TYR A 444 -34.87 -41.64 -4.20
CA TYR A 444 -34.74 -43.01 -3.64
C TYR A 444 -33.91 -43.02 -2.34
N GLY A 445 -33.78 -41.88 -1.65
CA GLY A 445 -33.12 -41.78 -0.35
C GLY A 445 -31.59 -41.77 -0.42
N PHE A 446 -31.00 -41.64 -1.59
CA PHE A 446 -29.58 -41.44 -1.75
C PHE A 446 -29.26 -39.93 -1.54
N SER A 447 -28.37 -39.65 -0.60
CA SER A 447 -27.85 -38.29 -0.38
C SER A 447 -26.34 -38.25 -0.54
N HIS A 448 -25.82 -37.23 -1.16
CA HIS A 448 -24.39 -37.00 -1.36
C HIS A 448 -24.05 -35.53 -1.22
N GLU A 449 -22.87 -35.23 -0.73
CA GLU A 449 -22.33 -33.87 -0.70
C GLU A 449 -21.28 -33.72 -1.79
N ILE A 450 -21.37 -32.63 -2.54
CA ILE A 450 -20.39 -32.26 -3.56
C ILE A 450 -19.66 -31.04 -3.08
N LYS A 451 -18.35 -31.09 -3.16
CA LYS A 451 -17.42 -30.06 -2.72
C LYS A 451 -16.59 -29.56 -3.89
N ARG A 452 -16.54 -28.23 -4.07
CA ARG A 452 -15.75 -27.55 -5.08
C ARG A 452 -15.18 -26.26 -4.51
N ASP A 453 -14.07 -25.83 -5.07
CA ASP A 453 -13.40 -24.59 -4.68
C ASP A 453 -13.02 -23.76 -5.90
N CYS A 454 -12.88 -22.45 -5.68
CA CYS A 454 -12.43 -21.50 -6.66
C CYS A 454 -11.57 -20.42 -5.99
N VAL A 455 -10.59 -19.88 -6.73
CA VAL A 455 -9.67 -18.83 -6.30
C VAL A 455 -9.37 -17.91 -7.47
N TYR A 456 -9.08 -16.65 -7.21
CA TYR A 456 -8.53 -15.75 -8.22
C TYR A 456 -7.03 -16.08 -8.45
N GLU A 457 -6.63 -16.26 -9.74
CA GLU A 457 -5.25 -16.54 -10.16
C GLU A 457 -4.57 -15.30 -10.79
#